data_c50a97cb17618dcae8655dedad4a6245
#
_entry.id   c50a97cb17618dcae8655dedad4a6245
#
_cell.length_a   1.000
_cell.length_b   1.000
_cell.length_c   1.000
_cell.angle_alpha   90.00
_cell.angle_beta   90.00
_cell.angle_gamma   90.00
#
_symmetry.space_group_name_H-M   'P 1'
#
loop_
_entity.id
_entity.type
_entity.pdbx_description
1 polymer ?
#
loop_
_entity_poly.entity_id
_entity_poly.type
_entity_poly.pdbx_seq_one_letter_code
_entity_poly.pdbx_strand_id
1 'polypeptide(L)'
;VDGREGLIPLDETLARKFRKMGKEPILVVNKLDEPEKNYSISEFDRLGFKTVVGVSAEHGGGFEELITTIQSKIPISNILPIEGDNDRTRIAFIGRPNVGKSSLCNRLLEMDRLIVSDVPGTTRETVELDLDFKSENSEEDWKFRLYDTAGLKRHKRIDSSLDFFSSVRTKKAIESVDVVFLVLDAREGVTKQDKIMADHVLKEGKALSILVNKWDLALDGFRKDPLPGYEDEKDFRKSYLKSIRKELFFLPDSPISFVSALTGYSIKDFLQVARDLDA
;
A
#
# COMPACT_ATOMS: atom_id res chain seq x y z
N VAL A 1 18.35 -0.17 20.76
CA VAL A 1 18.92 -0.95 21.86
C VAL A 1 17.83 -1.59 22.69
N ASP A 2 18.13 -2.63 23.45
CA ASP A 2 17.19 -3.35 24.30
C ASP A 2 17.21 -2.77 25.72
N GLY A 3 16.09 -2.22 26.18
CA GLY A 3 15.97 -1.62 27.51
C GLY A 3 15.95 -2.64 28.64
N ARG A 4 15.59 -3.91 28.40
CA ARG A 4 15.57 -4.98 29.41
C ARG A 4 16.97 -5.52 29.71
N GLU A 5 17.84 -5.58 28.68
CA GLU A 5 19.21 -6.07 28.81
C GLU A 5 20.18 -5.01 29.35
N GLY A 6 19.78 -3.73 29.27
CA GLY A 6 20.66 -2.61 29.60
C GLY A 6 21.75 -2.42 28.54
N LEU A 7 22.80 -1.66 28.94
CA LEU A 7 23.88 -1.31 28.04
C LEU A 7 24.86 -2.47 27.86
N ILE A 8 25.03 -2.93 26.62
CA ILE A 8 25.97 -4.01 26.27
C ILE A 8 27.21 -3.46 25.51
N PRO A 9 28.34 -4.18 25.51
CA PRO A 9 29.58 -3.73 24.84
C PRO A 9 29.44 -3.47 23.32
N LEU A 10 28.47 -4.13 22.67
CA LEU A 10 28.18 -3.91 21.26
C LEU A 10 27.59 -2.52 21.03
N ASP A 11 26.71 -2.05 21.91
CA ASP A 11 26.09 -0.72 21.84
C ASP A 11 27.15 0.38 21.90
N GLU A 12 28.11 0.25 22.84
CA GLU A 12 29.23 1.18 22.94
C GLU A 12 30.11 1.17 21.66
N THR A 13 30.28 0.00 21.08
CA THR A 13 31.08 -0.15 19.86
C THR A 13 30.40 0.54 18.67
N LEU A 14 29.09 0.36 18.54
CA LEU A 14 28.28 1.03 17.53
C LEU A 14 28.26 2.56 17.75
N ALA A 15 28.07 3.01 18.98
CA ALA A 15 28.08 4.43 19.32
C ALA A 15 29.42 5.10 18.95
N ARG A 16 30.56 4.44 19.23
CA ARG A 16 31.89 4.91 18.81
C ARG A 16 32.00 5.00 17.28
N LYS A 17 31.41 4.04 16.54
CA LYS A 17 31.42 4.03 15.08
C LYS A 17 30.61 5.20 14.51
N PHE A 18 29.41 5.45 15.01
CA PHE A 18 28.58 6.59 14.58
C PHE A 18 29.26 7.93 14.84
N ARG A 19 29.89 8.10 16.00
CA ARG A 19 30.65 9.31 16.32
C ARG A 19 31.83 9.52 15.37
N LYS A 20 32.58 8.46 15.04
CA LYS A 20 33.67 8.55 14.05
C LYS A 20 33.16 8.94 12.65
N MET A 21 31.95 8.57 12.30
CA MET A 21 31.32 8.92 11.02
C MET A 21 30.68 10.33 11.04
N GLY A 22 30.74 11.06 12.16
CA GLY A 22 30.08 12.36 12.30
C GLY A 22 28.56 12.29 12.21
N LYS A 23 27.95 11.12 12.46
CA LYS A 23 26.50 10.95 12.45
C LYS A 23 25.92 11.12 13.83
N GLU A 24 24.80 11.83 13.93
CA GLU A 24 24.00 11.99 15.15
C GLU A 24 22.70 11.18 15.04
N PRO A 25 22.70 9.89 15.37
CA PRO A 25 21.49 9.08 15.32
C PRO A 25 20.55 9.41 16.49
N ILE A 26 19.27 9.11 16.33
CA ILE A 26 18.31 9.02 17.42
C ILE A 26 18.51 7.65 18.08
N LEU A 27 18.80 7.61 19.37
CA LEU A 27 18.89 6.35 20.11
C LEU A 27 17.48 5.95 20.55
N VAL A 28 17.02 4.80 20.10
CA VAL A 28 15.73 4.24 20.52
C VAL A 28 15.97 3.09 21.49
N VAL A 29 15.47 3.24 22.72
CA VAL A 29 15.48 2.21 23.75
C VAL A 29 14.15 1.47 23.71
N ASN A 30 14.14 0.24 23.20
CA ASN A 30 12.94 -0.57 23.05
C ASN A 30 12.71 -1.52 24.23
N LYS A 31 11.52 -2.09 24.32
CA LYS A 31 11.06 -3.05 25.34
C LYS A 31 10.89 -2.43 26.74
N LEU A 32 10.45 -1.17 26.78
CA LEU A 32 10.07 -0.50 28.02
C LEU A 32 8.60 -0.79 28.39
N ASP A 33 8.25 -2.08 28.49
CA ASP A 33 6.86 -2.54 28.58
C ASP A 33 6.32 -2.55 30.02
N GLU A 34 7.19 -2.53 31.01
CA GLU A 34 6.81 -2.67 32.41
C GLU A 34 7.11 -1.35 33.19
N PRO A 35 6.07 -0.52 33.47
CA PRO A 35 6.26 0.74 34.20
C PRO A 35 6.86 0.57 35.60
N GLU A 36 6.70 -0.62 36.20
CA GLU A 36 7.17 -0.94 37.55
C GLU A 36 8.68 -1.26 37.63
N LYS A 37 9.25 -1.65 36.50
CA LYS A 37 10.71 -1.79 36.41
C LYS A 37 11.29 -0.44 36.02
N ASN A 38 12.02 0.19 36.93
CA ASN A 38 12.83 1.38 36.70
C ASN A 38 13.90 1.07 35.64
N TYR A 39 13.49 0.98 34.35
CA TYR A 39 14.45 0.96 33.27
C TYR A 39 15.18 2.31 33.27
N SER A 40 16.43 2.30 33.64
CA SER A 40 17.21 3.54 33.69
C SER A 40 17.61 3.93 32.27
N ILE A 41 16.70 4.65 31.55
CA ILE A 41 17.06 5.26 30.24
C ILE A 41 18.36 6.07 30.39
N SER A 42 18.61 6.65 31.58
CA SER A 42 19.85 7.37 31.90
C SER A 42 21.13 6.53 31.79
N GLU A 43 21.05 5.19 31.84
CA GLU A 43 22.19 4.34 31.58
C GLU A 43 22.71 4.50 30.16
N PHE A 44 21.80 4.70 29.20
CA PHE A 44 22.13 4.86 27.82
C PHE A 44 22.68 6.26 27.47
N ASP A 45 22.60 7.24 28.39
CA ASP A 45 23.23 8.55 28.22
C ASP A 45 24.76 8.42 28.08
N ARG A 46 25.33 7.32 28.61
CA ARG A 46 26.76 7.01 28.46
C ARG A 46 27.19 6.80 27.02
N LEU A 47 26.24 6.46 26.15
CA LEU A 47 26.50 6.36 24.70
C LEU A 47 26.73 7.72 24.05
N GLY A 48 26.39 8.83 24.72
CA GLY A 48 26.68 10.20 24.31
C GLY A 48 25.87 10.66 23.11
N PHE A 49 24.68 10.09 22.88
CA PHE A 49 23.74 10.58 21.88
C PHE A 49 22.88 11.70 22.47
N LYS A 50 22.65 12.76 21.69
CA LYS A 50 21.87 13.93 22.15
C LYS A 50 20.37 13.64 22.27
N THR A 51 19.89 12.65 21.56
CA THR A 51 18.47 12.32 21.49
C THR A 51 18.29 10.85 21.82
N VAL A 52 17.58 10.59 22.90
CA VAL A 52 17.23 9.24 23.38
C VAL A 52 15.73 9.18 23.53
N VAL A 53 15.07 8.17 22.94
CA VAL A 53 13.62 7.96 23.01
C VAL A 53 13.35 6.56 23.50
N GLY A 54 12.48 6.43 24.49
CA GLY A 54 12.03 5.15 25.01
C GLY A 54 10.76 4.67 24.31
N VAL A 55 10.71 3.41 23.90
CA VAL A 55 9.53 2.83 23.25
C VAL A 55 9.22 1.42 23.76
N SER A 56 7.96 1.02 23.59
CA SER A 56 7.53 -0.36 23.68
C SER A 56 6.91 -0.75 22.34
N ALA A 57 7.67 -1.47 21.51
CA ALA A 57 7.19 -1.89 20.19
C ALA A 57 6.05 -2.91 20.30
N GLU A 58 5.99 -3.68 21.38
CA GLU A 58 4.94 -4.68 21.62
C GLU A 58 3.61 -4.03 22.02
N HIS A 59 3.66 -2.93 22.78
CA HIS A 59 2.46 -2.27 23.33
C HIS A 59 2.18 -0.88 22.72
N GLY A 60 2.97 -0.45 21.74
CA GLY A 60 2.80 0.83 21.05
C GLY A 60 3.16 2.07 21.89
N GLY A 61 3.77 1.90 23.06
CA GLY A 61 4.18 3.02 23.93
C GLY A 61 5.36 3.81 23.36
N GLY A 62 5.36 5.15 23.51
CA GLY A 62 6.45 6.04 23.12
C GLY A 62 6.58 6.33 21.63
N PHE A 63 5.70 5.80 20.77
CA PHE A 63 5.79 6.02 19.32
C PHE A 63 5.46 7.45 18.92
N GLU A 64 4.53 8.13 19.59
CA GLU A 64 4.21 9.53 19.30
C GLU A 64 5.43 10.44 19.51
N GLU A 65 6.16 10.22 20.62
CA GLU A 65 7.39 10.93 20.91
C GLU A 65 8.48 10.62 19.88
N LEU A 66 8.62 9.35 19.48
CA LEU A 66 9.57 8.94 18.45
C LEU A 66 9.26 9.62 17.11
N ILE A 67 8.00 9.62 16.65
CA ILE A 67 7.59 10.27 15.42
C ILE A 67 7.85 11.77 15.46
N THR A 68 7.44 12.45 16.54
CA THR A 68 7.68 13.88 16.72
C THR A 68 9.18 14.20 16.71
N THR A 69 9.98 13.34 17.35
CA THR A 69 11.43 13.48 17.37
C THR A 69 12.04 13.33 15.98
N ILE A 70 11.59 12.34 15.20
CA ILE A 70 12.03 12.14 13.81
C ILE A 70 11.66 13.36 12.96
N GLN A 71 10.41 13.82 13.03
CA GLN A 71 9.93 14.98 12.30
C GLN A 71 10.77 16.24 12.60
N SER A 72 11.13 16.46 13.86
CA SER A 72 11.96 17.61 14.27
C SER A 72 13.38 17.59 13.69
N LYS A 73 13.87 16.41 13.31
CA LYS A 73 15.22 16.20 12.75
C LYS A 73 15.27 16.22 11.22
N ILE A 74 14.13 16.09 10.58
CA ILE A 74 14.04 16.18 9.11
C ILE A 74 13.94 17.67 8.76
N PRO A 75 14.93 18.26 8.06
CA PRO A 75 14.83 19.64 7.63
C PRO A 75 13.65 19.79 6.66
N ILE A 76 12.67 20.61 7.01
CA ILE A 76 11.52 20.93 6.14
C ILE A 76 11.98 21.46 4.77
N SER A 77 13.16 22.10 4.71
CA SER A 77 13.77 22.58 3.47
C SER A 77 14.19 21.48 2.48
N ASN A 78 14.27 20.22 2.92
CA ASN A 78 14.56 19.10 2.02
C ASN A 78 13.28 18.39 1.51
N ILE A 79 12.12 18.79 2.00
CA ILE A 79 10.85 18.55 1.34
C ILE A 79 10.66 19.70 0.36
N LEU A 80 11.58 19.83 -0.62
CA LEU A 80 11.24 20.59 -1.81
C LEU A 80 10.02 19.88 -2.39
N PRO A 81 8.90 20.56 -2.65
CA PRO A 81 7.95 20.06 -3.61
C PRO A 81 8.80 19.82 -4.86
N ILE A 82 8.89 18.59 -5.31
CA ILE A 82 9.44 18.32 -6.64
C ILE A 82 8.50 19.12 -7.54
N GLU A 83 8.98 20.28 -8.02
CA GLU A 83 8.26 21.08 -9.01
C GLU A 83 8.10 20.19 -10.22
N GLY A 84 6.93 19.69 -10.43
CA GLY A 84 6.60 18.81 -11.51
C GLY A 84 5.85 17.58 -10.99
N ASP A 85 4.52 17.65 -11.00
CA ASP A 85 3.65 16.48 -10.98
C ASP A 85 3.33 15.80 -9.63
N ASN A 86 3.65 16.41 -8.51
CA ASN A 86 3.36 15.88 -7.16
C ASN A 86 1.92 16.09 -6.67
N ASP A 87 1.05 16.64 -7.52
CA ASP A 87 -0.36 16.89 -7.18
C ASP A 87 -1.26 15.68 -7.51
N ARG A 88 -0.66 14.54 -7.90
CA ARG A 88 -1.38 13.34 -8.36
C ARG A 88 -0.90 12.10 -7.66
N THR A 89 -1.80 11.37 -7.01
CA THR A 89 -1.52 10.03 -6.51
C THR A 89 -1.26 9.08 -7.68
N ARG A 90 -0.08 8.51 -7.75
CA ARG A 90 0.31 7.56 -8.81
C ARG A 90 -0.16 6.16 -8.45
N ILE A 91 -1.01 5.59 -9.30
CA ILE A 91 -1.64 4.28 -9.05
C ILE A 91 -1.33 3.28 -10.15
N ALA A 92 -1.23 1.99 -9.79
CA ALA A 92 -1.15 0.89 -10.75
C ALA A 92 -2.02 -0.30 -10.33
N PHE A 93 -2.54 -1.02 -11.31
CA PHE A 93 -3.24 -2.29 -11.10
C PHE A 93 -2.32 -3.46 -11.45
N ILE A 94 -2.08 -4.33 -10.47
CA ILE A 94 -1.39 -5.60 -10.67
C ILE A 94 -2.33 -6.78 -10.40
N GLY A 95 -1.96 -7.96 -10.83
CA GLY A 95 -2.76 -9.17 -10.64
C GLY A 95 -2.63 -10.10 -11.84
N ARG A 96 -3.11 -11.32 -11.67
CA ARG A 96 -3.08 -12.37 -12.69
C ARG A 96 -3.80 -11.97 -13.99
N PRO A 97 -3.56 -12.65 -15.11
CA PRO A 97 -4.39 -12.51 -16.31
C PRO A 97 -5.87 -12.76 -15.99
N ASN A 98 -6.75 -12.05 -16.69
CA ASN A 98 -8.20 -12.20 -16.64
C ASN A 98 -8.90 -11.90 -15.30
N VAL A 99 -8.21 -11.39 -14.27
CA VAL A 99 -8.85 -10.92 -13.03
C VAL A 99 -9.66 -9.63 -13.21
N GLY A 100 -9.52 -8.96 -14.37
CA GLY A 100 -10.32 -7.79 -14.72
C GLY A 100 -9.64 -6.45 -14.57
N LYS A 101 -8.30 -6.38 -14.56
CA LYS A 101 -7.54 -5.12 -14.50
C LYS A 101 -7.96 -4.13 -15.59
N SER A 102 -7.94 -4.57 -16.85
CA SER A 102 -8.35 -3.72 -17.99
C SER A 102 -9.81 -3.30 -17.91
N SER A 103 -10.67 -4.17 -17.35
CA SER A 103 -12.09 -3.82 -17.14
C SER A 103 -12.26 -2.76 -16.06
N LEU A 104 -11.46 -2.82 -14.97
CA LEU A 104 -11.44 -1.78 -13.94
C LEU A 104 -10.96 -0.45 -14.51
N CYS A 105 -9.87 -0.47 -15.29
CA CYS A 105 -9.38 0.74 -15.95
C CYS A 105 -10.44 1.32 -16.88
N ASN A 106 -11.07 0.50 -17.76
CA ASN A 106 -12.10 0.97 -18.67
C ASN A 106 -13.29 1.54 -17.90
N ARG A 107 -13.72 0.88 -16.82
CA ARG A 107 -14.80 1.38 -15.98
C ARG A 107 -14.47 2.74 -15.35
N LEU A 108 -13.22 2.96 -14.92
CA LEU A 108 -12.78 4.27 -14.47
C LEU A 108 -12.90 5.32 -15.57
N LEU A 109 -12.44 4.99 -16.79
CA LEU A 109 -12.47 5.91 -17.94
C LEU A 109 -13.89 6.26 -18.40
N GLU A 110 -14.88 5.42 -18.12
CA GLU A 110 -16.29 5.61 -18.46
C GLU A 110 -17.08 6.41 -17.39
N MET A 111 -16.43 6.81 -16.28
CA MET A 111 -17.14 7.56 -15.23
C MET A 111 -17.37 9.02 -15.65
N ASP A 112 -18.63 9.48 -15.58
CA ASP A 112 -19.06 10.82 -16.05
C ASP A 112 -18.34 12.01 -15.40
N ARG A 113 -17.66 11.78 -14.27
CA ARG A 113 -16.97 12.82 -13.51
C ARG A 113 -15.46 12.78 -13.66
N LEU A 114 -14.96 11.93 -14.54
CA LEU A 114 -13.54 11.76 -14.75
C LEU A 114 -13.11 12.52 -16.00
N ILE A 115 -12.18 13.42 -15.86
CA ILE A 115 -11.48 14.06 -16.96
C ILE A 115 -10.22 13.25 -17.21
N VAL A 116 -10.02 12.75 -18.40
CA VAL A 116 -8.88 11.92 -18.80
C VAL A 116 -8.00 12.69 -19.76
N SER A 117 -6.70 12.72 -19.50
CA SER A 117 -5.72 13.27 -20.44
C SER A 117 -4.52 12.31 -20.58
N ASP A 118 -3.97 12.25 -21.80
CA ASP A 118 -2.72 11.53 -22.05
C ASP A 118 -1.55 12.36 -21.51
N VAL A 119 -0.59 11.72 -20.85
CA VAL A 119 0.64 12.41 -20.39
C VAL A 119 1.59 12.59 -21.56
N PRO A 120 1.98 13.84 -21.90
CA PRO A 120 2.91 14.08 -22.98
C PRO A 120 4.30 13.52 -22.68
N GLY A 121 4.94 12.89 -23.68
CA GLY A 121 6.34 12.45 -23.58
C GLY A 121 6.55 11.02 -23.06
N THR A 122 5.48 10.27 -22.77
CA THR A 122 5.61 8.84 -22.43
C THR A 122 6.08 8.03 -23.62
N THR A 123 7.11 7.20 -23.42
CA THR A 123 7.63 6.32 -24.45
C THR A 123 6.60 5.24 -24.82
N ARG A 124 6.67 4.70 -26.04
CA ARG A 124 5.73 3.68 -26.58
C ARG A 124 5.50 2.44 -25.70
N GLU A 125 6.28 2.27 -24.63
CA GLU A 125 6.25 1.11 -23.74
C GLU A 125 5.40 1.29 -22.49
N THR A 126 5.21 2.54 -22.03
CA THR A 126 4.41 2.83 -20.83
C THR A 126 3.37 3.89 -21.18
N VAL A 127 2.10 3.59 -21.00
CA VAL A 127 1.02 4.56 -21.21
C VAL A 127 0.56 5.01 -19.84
N GLU A 128 0.68 6.31 -19.60
CA GLU A 128 0.23 6.98 -18.40
C GLU A 128 -1.02 7.80 -18.71
N LEU A 129 -2.00 7.77 -17.83
CA LEU A 129 -3.25 8.52 -17.96
C LEU A 129 -3.49 9.34 -16.71
N ASP A 130 -3.69 10.62 -16.88
CA ASP A 130 -4.13 11.51 -15.82
C ASP A 130 -5.65 11.43 -15.66
N LEU A 131 -6.09 11.24 -14.44
CA LEU A 131 -7.46 11.07 -14.05
C LEU A 131 -7.84 12.13 -13.03
N ASP A 132 -8.65 13.12 -13.42
CA ASP A 132 -9.16 14.15 -12.52
C ASP A 132 -10.61 13.82 -12.16
N PHE A 133 -10.81 13.40 -10.90
CA PHE A 133 -12.10 13.00 -10.38
C PHE A 133 -12.74 14.13 -9.58
N LYS A 134 -13.88 14.64 -10.06
CA LYS A 134 -14.65 15.68 -9.37
C LYS A 134 -15.41 15.10 -8.18
N SER A 135 -15.08 15.56 -6.99
CA SER A 135 -15.78 15.17 -5.77
C SER A 135 -17.08 15.95 -5.60
N GLU A 136 -18.14 15.28 -5.13
CA GLU A 136 -19.41 15.96 -4.78
C GLU A 136 -19.39 16.56 -3.39
N ASN A 137 -18.57 16.00 -2.49
CA ASN A 137 -18.64 16.23 -1.05
C ASN A 137 -17.36 16.82 -0.46
N SER A 138 -16.32 17.02 -1.24
CA SER A 138 -15.08 17.69 -0.82
C SER A 138 -14.81 18.91 -1.69
N GLU A 139 -14.20 19.94 -1.10
CA GLU A 139 -13.77 21.15 -1.81
C GLU A 139 -12.61 20.88 -2.78
N GLU A 140 -12.00 19.70 -2.72
CA GLU A 140 -10.85 19.33 -3.53
C GLU A 140 -11.19 18.22 -4.52
N ASP A 141 -10.82 18.42 -5.78
CA ASP A 141 -10.84 17.39 -6.82
C ASP A 141 -9.73 16.37 -6.55
N TRP A 142 -10.01 15.09 -6.78
CA TRP A 142 -9.02 14.03 -6.64
C TRP A 142 -8.26 13.85 -7.93
N LYS A 143 -6.93 13.85 -7.85
CA LYS A 143 -6.06 13.73 -9.01
C LYS A 143 -5.23 12.47 -8.90
N PHE A 144 -5.35 11.60 -9.90
CA PHE A 144 -4.59 10.37 -9.99
C PHE A 144 -3.81 10.32 -11.29
N ARG A 145 -2.71 9.56 -11.30
CA ARG A 145 -2.02 9.14 -12.50
C ARG A 145 -1.98 7.63 -12.56
N LEU A 146 -2.61 7.05 -13.56
CA LEU A 146 -2.67 5.62 -13.79
C LEU A 146 -1.50 5.17 -14.66
N TYR A 147 -0.69 4.27 -14.12
CA TYR A 147 0.47 3.67 -14.78
C TYR A 147 0.14 2.33 -15.43
N ASP A 148 0.89 1.98 -16.49
CA ASP A 148 0.80 0.71 -17.23
C ASP A 148 -0.58 0.41 -17.85
N THR A 149 -1.10 1.39 -18.57
CA THR A 149 -2.32 1.21 -19.37
C THR A 149 -2.06 0.53 -20.72
N ALA A 150 -0.86 -0.02 -20.94
CA ALA A 150 -0.49 -0.67 -22.21
C ALA A 150 -1.43 -1.81 -22.62
N GLY A 151 -2.09 -2.45 -21.63
CA GLY A 151 -3.18 -3.40 -21.85
C GLY A 151 -4.49 -2.78 -22.37
N LEU A 152 -4.71 -1.46 -22.18
CA LEU A 152 -5.97 -0.78 -22.55
C LEU A 152 -6.07 -0.44 -24.05
N LYS A 153 -4.96 0.01 -24.64
CA LYS A 153 -4.95 0.43 -26.07
C LYS A 153 -4.91 -0.75 -27.07
N ARG A 154 -4.70 -1.99 -26.59
CA ARG A 154 -4.59 -3.18 -27.44
C ARG A 154 -5.84 -4.04 -27.51
N HIS A 155 -7.03 -3.46 -27.53
CA HIS A 155 -8.31 -4.18 -27.71
C HIS A 155 -8.50 -4.82 -29.11
N LYS A 156 -7.46 -4.89 -29.96
CA LYS A 156 -7.47 -5.70 -31.17
C LYS A 156 -6.26 -6.66 -31.14
N ARG A 157 -6.53 -7.92 -30.72
CA ARG A 157 -5.65 -9.09 -30.83
C ARG A 157 -4.43 -9.12 -29.88
N ILE A 158 -4.57 -9.72 -28.72
CA ILE A 158 -3.47 -10.47 -28.08
C ILE A 158 -4.05 -11.78 -27.52
N ASP A 159 -3.91 -12.83 -28.33
CA ASP A 159 -3.76 -14.19 -27.86
C ASP A 159 -2.29 -14.34 -27.45
N SER A 160 -1.98 -14.25 -26.17
CA SER A 160 -0.85 -14.91 -25.53
C SER A 160 -0.81 -14.56 -24.05
N SER A 161 -1.32 -15.45 -23.26
CA SER A 161 -1.43 -15.41 -21.80
C SER A 161 -0.09 -15.55 -21.05
N LEU A 162 1.03 -15.59 -21.73
CA LEU A 162 2.35 -15.89 -21.17
C LEU A 162 3.25 -14.67 -20.93
N ASP A 163 3.00 -13.53 -21.57
CA ASP A 163 3.91 -12.37 -21.54
C ASP A 163 3.61 -11.34 -20.45
N PHE A 164 2.56 -11.51 -19.66
CA PHE A 164 2.22 -10.57 -18.59
C PHE A 164 3.10 -10.70 -17.34
N PHE A 165 3.89 -11.75 -17.26
CA PHE A 165 4.95 -11.97 -16.25
C PHE A 165 6.33 -11.51 -16.73
N SER A 166 6.42 -10.61 -17.65
CA SER A 166 7.69 -9.92 -17.85
C SER A 166 7.98 -9.15 -16.56
N SER A 167 8.69 -9.81 -15.66
CA SER A 167 9.06 -9.36 -14.31
C SER A 167 9.61 -7.94 -14.28
N VAL A 168 10.20 -7.49 -15.37
CA VAL A 168 10.79 -6.17 -15.54
C VAL A 168 9.72 -5.06 -15.66
N ARG A 169 8.59 -5.28 -16.36
CA ARG A 169 7.55 -4.26 -16.50
C ARG A 169 6.76 -4.04 -15.23
N THR A 170 6.34 -5.13 -14.60
CA THR A 170 5.62 -5.08 -13.32
C THR A 170 6.49 -4.43 -12.26
N LYS A 171 7.79 -4.74 -12.22
CA LYS A 171 8.74 -4.13 -11.30
C LYS A 171 8.85 -2.63 -11.52
N LYS A 172 9.09 -2.18 -12.74
CA LYS A 172 9.16 -0.74 -13.08
C LYS A 172 7.85 0.00 -12.75
N ALA A 173 6.68 -0.62 -13.02
CA ALA A 173 5.40 -0.04 -12.68
C ALA A 173 5.25 0.14 -11.16
N ILE A 174 5.62 -0.87 -10.36
CA ILE A 174 5.59 -0.79 -8.89
C ILE A 174 6.55 0.30 -8.38
N GLU A 175 7.77 0.37 -8.90
CA GLU A 175 8.77 1.39 -8.50
C GLU A 175 8.27 2.82 -8.73
N SER A 176 7.45 3.05 -9.77
CA SER A 176 7.04 4.38 -10.23
C SER A 176 5.75 4.91 -9.61
N VAL A 177 5.05 4.12 -8.78
CA VAL A 177 3.74 4.48 -8.22
C VAL A 177 3.78 4.65 -6.71
N ASP A 178 2.77 5.28 -6.16
CA ASP A 178 2.59 5.49 -4.73
C ASP A 178 1.71 4.37 -4.14
N VAL A 179 0.63 4.04 -4.84
CA VAL A 179 -0.33 3.02 -4.42
C VAL A 179 -0.49 1.94 -5.48
N VAL A 180 -0.38 0.70 -5.06
CA VAL A 180 -0.58 -0.48 -5.90
C VAL A 180 -1.89 -1.15 -5.53
N PHE A 181 -2.72 -1.43 -6.52
CA PHE A 181 -3.93 -2.24 -6.37
C PHE A 181 -3.69 -3.67 -6.83
N LEU A 182 -3.68 -4.62 -5.89
CA LEU A 182 -3.67 -6.05 -6.20
C LEU A 182 -5.09 -6.52 -6.51
N VAL A 183 -5.35 -6.85 -7.76
CA VAL A 183 -6.68 -7.28 -8.23
C VAL A 183 -6.81 -8.80 -8.16
N LEU A 184 -7.80 -9.28 -7.41
CA LEU A 184 -8.16 -10.68 -7.26
C LEU A 184 -9.47 -10.97 -7.99
N ASP A 185 -9.65 -12.19 -8.50
CA ASP A 185 -10.94 -12.69 -8.98
C ASP A 185 -11.73 -13.28 -7.79
N ALA A 186 -12.92 -12.76 -7.50
CA ALA A 186 -13.76 -13.22 -6.39
C ALA A 186 -14.16 -14.70 -6.48
N ARG A 187 -14.13 -15.31 -7.65
CA ARG A 187 -14.47 -16.74 -7.84
C ARG A 187 -13.30 -17.67 -7.53
N GLU A 188 -12.08 -17.18 -7.66
CA GLU A 188 -10.87 -17.99 -7.51
C GLU A 188 -10.19 -17.78 -6.15
N GLY A 189 -10.48 -16.64 -5.50
CA GLY A 189 -9.83 -16.25 -4.24
C GLY A 189 -8.35 -15.94 -4.41
N VAL A 190 -7.59 -16.09 -3.32
CA VAL A 190 -6.16 -15.81 -3.28
C VAL A 190 -5.35 -17.02 -3.76
N THR A 191 -4.45 -16.81 -4.71
CA THR A 191 -3.55 -17.83 -5.23
C THR A 191 -2.10 -17.60 -4.84
N LYS A 192 -1.24 -18.58 -5.13
CA LYS A 192 0.22 -18.45 -4.90
C LYS A 192 0.82 -17.26 -5.68
N GLN A 193 0.34 -17.00 -6.90
CA GLN A 193 0.84 -15.89 -7.72
C GLN A 193 0.46 -14.54 -7.12
N ASP A 194 -0.76 -14.42 -6.57
CA ASP A 194 -1.20 -13.21 -5.90
C ASP A 194 -0.33 -12.91 -4.66
N LYS A 195 0.02 -13.93 -3.89
CA LYS A 195 0.93 -13.80 -2.74
C LYS A 195 2.34 -13.33 -3.14
N ILE A 196 2.89 -13.88 -4.23
CA ILE A 196 4.20 -13.48 -4.74
C ILE A 196 4.17 -12.00 -5.19
N MET A 197 3.11 -11.58 -5.89
CA MET A 197 2.96 -10.19 -6.31
C MET A 197 2.82 -9.25 -5.12
N ALA A 198 2.03 -9.63 -4.11
CA ALA A 198 1.87 -8.85 -2.88
C ALA A 198 3.20 -8.69 -2.11
N ASP A 199 3.94 -9.79 -1.94
CA ASP A 199 5.27 -9.78 -1.29
C ASP A 199 6.26 -8.87 -2.05
N HIS A 200 6.18 -8.85 -3.38
CA HIS A 200 7.02 -7.99 -4.18
C HIS A 200 6.72 -6.49 -3.95
N VAL A 201 5.44 -6.11 -3.89
CA VAL A 201 5.03 -4.73 -3.59
C VAL A 201 5.53 -4.28 -2.22
N LEU A 202 5.41 -5.16 -1.21
CA LEU A 202 5.92 -4.88 0.14
C LEU A 202 7.43 -4.65 0.15
N LYS A 203 8.19 -5.47 -0.58
CA LYS A 203 9.66 -5.33 -0.68
C LYS A 203 10.08 -4.03 -1.31
N GLU A 204 9.28 -3.49 -2.22
CA GLU A 204 9.51 -2.17 -2.84
C GLU A 204 8.98 -1.01 -1.96
N GLY A 205 8.43 -1.30 -0.77
CA GLY A 205 7.99 -0.30 0.20
C GLY A 205 6.80 0.54 -0.28
N LYS A 206 5.94 -0.02 -1.15
CA LYS A 206 4.79 0.70 -1.72
C LYS A 206 3.51 0.42 -0.94
N ALA A 207 2.61 1.40 -0.90
CA ALA A 207 1.28 1.19 -0.35
C ALA A 207 0.50 0.16 -1.19
N LEU A 208 -0.17 -0.77 -0.52
CA LEU A 208 -0.91 -1.86 -1.18
C LEU A 208 -2.34 -1.93 -0.70
N SER A 209 -3.28 -1.88 -1.65
CA SER A 209 -4.70 -2.17 -1.43
C SER A 209 -5.12 -3.39 -2.25
N ILE A 210 -6.04 -4.19 -1.72
CA ILE A 210 -6.54 -5.42 -2.35
C ILE A 210 -7.92 -5.14 -2.92
N LEU A 211 -8.10 -5.37 -4.23
CA LEU A 211 -9.39 -5.28 -4.91
C LEU A 211 -9.91 -6.66 -5.26
N VAL A 212 -10.98 -7.07 -4.62
CA VAL A 212 -11.70 -8.31 -4.94
C VAL A 212 -12.72 -8.01 -6.03
N ASN A 213 -12.30 -8.19 -7.28
CA ASN A 213 -13.11 -7.90 -8.46
C ASN A 213 -14.01 -9.08 -8.84
N LYS A 214 -15.02 -8.79 -9.67
CA LYS A 214 -16.09 -9.72 -10.07
C LYS A 214 -16.94 -10.16 -8.88
N TRP A 215 -17.10 -9.27 -7.90
CA TRP A 215 -17.88 -9.54 -6.70
C TRP A 215 -19.35 -9.83 -7.02
N ASP A 216 -19.89 -9.23 -8.08
CA ASP A 216 -21.20 -9.55 -8.64
C ASP A 216 -21.37 -11.05 -8.93
N LEU A 217 -20.37 -11.68 -9.54
CA LEU A 217 -20.42 -13.11 -9.86
C LEU A 217 -20.36 -14.00 -8.61
N ALA A 218 -19.60 -13.59 -7.59
CA ALA A 218 -19.53 -14.30 -6.32
C ALA A 218 -20.87 -14.22 -5.57
N LEU A 219 -21.51 -13.05 -5.55
CA LEU A 219 -22.84 -12.88 -4.97
C LEU A 219 -23.91 -13.65 -5.74
N ASP A 220 -23.88 -13.62 -7.06
CA ASP A 220 -24.81 -14.39 -7.88
C ASP A 220 -24.66 -15.90 -7.67
N GLY A 221 -23.44 -16.38 -7.50
CA GLY A 221 -23.16 -17.77 -7.13
C GLY A 221 -23.77 -18.12 -5.77
N PHE A 222 -23.54 -17.28 -4.76
CA PHE A 222 -24.09 -17.45 -3.42
C PHE A 222 -25.62 -17.42 -3.40
N ARG A 223 -26.26 -16.51 -4.14
CA ARG A 223 -27.73 -16.43 -4.25
C ARG A 223 -28.36 -17.65 -4.89
N LYS A 224 -27.69 -18.24 -5.90
CA LYS A 224 -28.18 -19.43 -6.61
C LYS A 224 -28.03 -20.71 -5.80
N ASP A 225 -26.93 -20.81 -5.05
CA ASP A 225 -26.59 -21.98 -4.22
C ASP A 225 -26.01 -21.48 -2.90
N PRO A 226 -26.88 -21.09 -1.93
CA PRO A 226 -26.44 -20.59 -0.65
C PRO A 226 -25.59 -21.63 0.09
N LEU A 227 -24.37 -21.24 0.43
CA LEU A 227 -23.46 -22.11 1.16
C LEU A 227 -23.97 -22.34 2.60
N PRO A 228 -23.98 -23.59 3.11
CA PRO A 228 -24.38 -23.87 4.48
C PRO A 228 -23.57 -23.07 5.49
N GLY A 229 -24.23 -22.49 6.49
CA GLY A 229 -23.58 -21.73 7.56
C GLY A 229 -23.47 -20.24 7.34
N TYR A 230 -24.05 -19.71 6.26
CA TYR A 230 -24.18 -18.27 6.03
C TYR A 230 -25.67 -17.90 6.03
N GLU A 231 -26.03 -16.89 6.81
CA GLU A 231 -27.42 -16.43 6.94
C GLU A 231 -27.79 -15.46 5.82
N ASP A 232 -26.83 -14.59 5.44
CA ASP A 232 -27.04 -13.57 4.42
C ASP A 232 -25.74 -13.21 3.64
N GLU A 233 -25.84 -12.27 2.71
CA GLU A 233 -24.71 -11.77 1.91
C GLU A 233 -23.66 -11.04 2.76
N LYS A 234 -24.04 -10.48 3.92
CA LYS A 234 -23.09 -9.80 4.82
C LYS A 234 -22.21 -10.83 5.52
N ASP A 235 -22.80 -11.94 5.95
CA ASP A 235 -22.05 -13.04 6.54
C ASP A 235 -21.13 -13.69 5.53
N PHE A 236 -21.60 -13.91 4.31
CA PHE A 236 -20.77 -14.39 3.20
C PHE A 236 -19.58 -13.45 2.95
N ARG A 237 -19.83 -12.15 2.82
CA ARG A 237 -18.77 -11.14 2.64
C ARG A 237 -17.77 -11.12 3.80
N LYS A 238 -18.27 -11.19 5.05
CA LYS A 238 -17.44 -11.21 6.27
C LYS A 238 -16.53 -12.44 6.31
N SER A 239 -17.07 -13.59 5.95
CA SER A 239 -16.31 -14.85 5.89
C SER A 239 -15.28 -14.82 4.76
N TYR A 240 -15.65 -14.29 3.59
CA TYR A 240 -14.75 -14.11 2.46
C TYR A 240 -13.59 -13.20 2.84
N LEU A 241 -13.86 -12.09 3.52
CA LEU A 241 -12.83 -11.19 4.06
C LEU A 241 -11.88 -11.91 5.01
N LYS A 242 -12.41 -12.74 5.93
CA LYS A 242 -11.57 -13.55 6.83
C LYS A 242 -10.68 -14.52 6.07
N SER A 243 -11.18 -15.14 5.00
CA SER A 243 -10.39 -16.04 4.17
C SER A 243 -9.23 -15.33 3.47
N ILE A 244 -9.46 -14.13 2.92
CA ILE A 244 -8.40 -13.31 2.32
C ILE A 244 -7.35 -12.95 3.37
N ARG A 245 -7.77 -12.47 4.55
CA ARG A 245 -6.85 -12.12 5.65
C ARG A 245 -6.00 -13.30 6.11
N LYS A 246 -6.58 -14.51 6.15
CA LYS A 246 -5.86 -15.73 6.47
C LYS A 246 -4.81 -16.07 5.42
N GLU A 247 -5.15 -15.93 4.13
CA GLU A 247 -4.24 -16.22 3.03
C GLU A 247 -3.14 -15.17 2.86
N LEU A 248 -3.45 -13.89 3.14
CA LEU A 248 -2.56 -12.75 3.07
C LEU A 248 -2.23 -12.24 4.49
N PHE A 249 -1.90 -13.15 5.41
CA PHE A 249 -1.64 -12.85 6.82
C PHE A 249 -0.48 -11.86 7.03
N PHE A 250 0.42 -11.75 6.07
CA PHE A 250 1.54 -10.81 6.08
C PHE A 250 1.16 -9.37 5.63
N LEU A 251 -0.13 -9.15 5.33
CA LEU A 251 -0.74 -7.86 4.97
C LEU A 251 -1.90 -7.51 5.92
N PRO A 252 -1.69 -7.44 7.24
CA PRO A 252 -2.78 -7.28 8.20
C PRO A 252 -3.55 -5.97 8.01
N ASP A 253 -2.85 -4.89 7.63
CA ASP A 253 -3.39 -3.53 7.57
C ASP A 253 -3.79 -3.08 6.16
N SER A 254 -3.45 -3.86 5.11
CA SER A 254 -3.82 -3.50 3.75
C SER A 254 -5.34 -3.44 3.57
N PRO A 255 -5.89 -2.32 3.06
CA PRO A 255 -7.32 -2.21 2.79
C PRO A 255 -7.80 -3.28 1.79
N ILE A 256 -9.02 -3.79 1.99
CA ILE A 256 -9.66 -4.75 1.08
C ILE A 256 -11.00 -4.18 0.63
N SER A 257 -11.15 -3.96 -0.67
CA SER A 257 -12.38 -3.49 -1.29
C SER A 257 -12.97 -4.56 -2.20
N PHE A 258 -14.29 -4.76 -2.11
CA PHE A 258 -15.04 -5.65 -3.00
C PHE A 258 -15.64 -4.80 -4.11
N VAL A 259 -15.30 -5.12 -5.35
CA VAL A 259 -15.67 -4.31 -6.51
C VAL A 259 -16.22 -5.17 -7.65
N SER A 260 -16.96 -4.54 -8.56
CA SER A 260 -17.29 -5.14 -9.84
C SER A 260 -17.05 -4.14 -10.97
N ALA A 261 -16.06 -4.43 -11.80
CA ALA A 261 -15.82 -3.64 -13.01
C ALA A 261 -17.00 -3.67 -13.97
N LEU A 262 -17.76 -4.77 -14.00
CA LEU A 262 -18.91 -4.95 -14.90
C LEU A 262 -20.09 -4.07 -14.48
N THR A 263 -20.47 -4.10 -13.18
CA THR A 263 -21.64 -3.39 -12.68
C THR A 263 -21.33 -1.98 -12.20
N GLY A 264 -20.06 -1.65 -11.96
CA GLY A 264 -19.64 -0.38 -11.34
C GLY A 264 -19.71 -0.36 -9.81
N TYR A 265 -19.99 -1.52 -9.18
CA TYR A 265 -20.12 -1.62 -7.72
C TYR A 265 -18.83 -1.22 -7.02
N SER A 266 -18.94 -0.28 -6.08
CA SER A 266 -17.86 0.24 -5.20
C SER A 266 -16.59 0.73 -5.95
N ILE A 267 -16.71 1.16 -7.18
CA ILE A 267 -15.56 1.68 -7.96
C ILE A 267 -15.05 3.00 -7.37
N LYS A 268 -15.94 3.87 -6.89
CA LYS A 268 -15.54 5.14 -6.26
C LYS A 268 -14.84 4.92 -4.93
N ASP A 269 -15.27 3.92 -4.17
CA ASP A 269 -14.78 3.70 -2.80
C ASP A 269 -13.29 3.35 -2.78
N PHE A 270 -12.80 2.59 -3.77
CA PHE A 270 -11.38 2.26 -3.79
C PHE A 270 -10.47 3.43 -4.19
N LEU A 271 -10.97 4.42 -4.94
CA LEU A 271 -10.23 5.65 -5.22
C LEU A 271 -10.06 6.49 -3.95
N GLN A 272 -11.08 6.53 -3.08
CA GLN A 272 -10.94 7.13 -1.76
C GLN A 272 -9.84 6.42 -0.95
N VAL A 273 -9.82 5.09 -0.95
CA VAL A 273 -8.78 4.31 -0.28
C VAL A 273 -7.38 4.64 -0.84
N ALA A 274 -7.24 4.86 -2.15
CA ALA A 274 -5.96 5.26 -2.73
C ALA A 274 -5.47 6.60 -2.17
N ARG A 275 -6.37 7.58 -2.07
CA ARG A 275 -6.07 8.89 -1.49
C ARG A 275 -5.66 8.77 -0.02
N ASP A 276 -6.40 8.00 0.77
CA ASP A 276 -6.14 7.81 2.20
C ASP A 276 -4.81 7.07 2.47
N LEU A 277 -4.32 6.28 1.51
CA LEU A 277 -3.03 5.58 1.59
C LEU A 277 -1.84 6.45 1.16
N ASP A 278 -2.08 7.50 0.38
CA ASP A 278 -1.05 8.42 -0.11
C ASP A 278 -0.89 9.65 0.80
N ALA A 279 -1.88 9.93 1.65
CA ALA A 279 -1.88 11.04 2.59
C ALA A 279 -0.99 10.79 3.81
#